data_cf9440e4698afb1e02fbf44428b2187d
#
_entry.id   cf9440e4698afb1e02fbf44428b2187d
#
_cell.length_a   1.000
_cell.length_b   1.000
_cell.length_c   1.000
_cell.angle_alpha   90.00
_cell.angle_beta   90.00
_cell.angle_gamma   90.00
#
_symmetry.space_group_name_H-M   'P 1'
#
loop_
_entity.id
_entity.type
_entity.pdbx_description
1 polymer ?
#
loop_
_entity_poly.entity_id
_entity_poly.type
_entity_poly.pdbx_seq_one_letter_code
_entity_poly.pdbx_strand_id
1 'polypeptide(L)'
;MQIYTHTLPGGAQLIGYLRDRTVEMPAFNTRPAILILPGGGYAWCSRREADPVAMQFLQAGYNVFTLYYTCRSDETVPALRWQPLIDAAGAILHIRRNAEQFGTDPAKIAICGFSAGGHLAASTAILWDAEPVQKALGIHGTEARPDAVVLGYPVITAGEYRHDGSIVNLCGDDADLRATMSLENQVRDGLPPFFVWHTVEDPSVPVQNSLMLAGALTAHKVPLELHLFAHDGHGTSTCTREVNTPNKHNSAWVALCTDWLAETFDFHL
;
A
#
# COMPACT_ATOMS: atom_id res chain seq x y z
N MET A 1 -1.90 -16.86 -17.64
CA MET A 1 -1.58 -15.61 -16.90
C MET A 1 -1.43 -14.48 -17.90
N GLN A 2 -2.06 -13.36 -17.65
CA GLN A 2 -2.02 -12.18 -18.51
C GLN A 2 -1.26 -11.06 -17.82
N ILE A 3 -0.49 -10.28 -18.56
CA ILE A 3 0.11 -9.03 -18.09
C ILE A 3 -0.74 -7.89 -18.64
N TYR A 4 -1.25 -7.08 -17.73
CA TYR A 4 -2.04 -5.90 -18.06
C TYR A 4 -1.21 -4.64 -17.79
N THR A 5 -1.30 -3.65 -18.66
CA THR A 5 -0.63 -2.35 -18.45
C THR A 5 -1.61 -1.23 -18.73
N HIS A 6 -1.61 -0.22 -17.87
CA HIS A 6 -2.46 0.95 -18.01
C HIS A 6 -1.74 2.21 -17.50
N THR A 7 -1.91 3.32 -18.18
CA THR A 7 -1.43 4.62 -17.74
C THR A 7 -2.59 5.41 -17.18
N LEU A 8 -2.52 5.76 -15.91
CA LEU A 8 -3.53 6.62 -15.26
C LEU A 8 -3.45 8.07 -15.79
N PRO A 9 -4.51 8.87 -15.66
CA PRO A 9 -4.54 10.25 -16.17
C PRO A 9 -3.37 11.13 -15.72
N GLY A 10 -2.82 10.89 -14.50
CA GLY A 10 -1.64 11.58 -13.96
C GLY A 10 -0.29 11.10 -14.52
N GLY A 11 -0.27 10.07 -15.39
CA GLY A 11 0.95 9.48 -15.94
C GLY A 11 1.48 8.28 -15.16
N ALA A 12 0.94 7.98 -13.99
CA ALA A 12 1.31 6.81 -13.19
C ALA A 12 1.03 5.50 -13.94
N GLN A 13 1.94 4.52 -13.83
CA GLN A 13 1.88 3.27 -14.57
C GLN A 13 1.34 2.14 -13.67
N LEU A 14 0.25 1.53 -14.07
CA LEU A 14 -0.35 0.35 -13.42
C LEU A 14 0.00 -0.91 -14.21
N ILE A 15 0.66 -1.87 -13.56
CA ILE A 15 0.98 -3.18 -14.13
C ILE A 15 0.21 -4.25 -13.38
N GLY A 16 -0.61 -5.04 -14.08
CA GLY A 16 -1.39 -6.13 -13.52
C GLY A 16 -0.87 -7.50 -13.94
N TYR A 17 -0.80 -8.41 -12.97
CA TYR A 17 -0.53 -9.84 -13.16
C TYR A 17 -1.83 -10.59 -12.87
N LEU A 18 -2.53 -11.00 -13.93
CA LEU A 18 -3.87 -11.55 -13.84
C LEU A 18 -3.88 -13.05 -14.12
N ARG A 19 -4.59 -13.79 -13.28
CA ARG A 19 -4.79 -15.22 -13.47
C ARG A 19 -5.84 -15.46 -14.56
N ASP A 20 -5.58 -16.43 -15.44
CA ASP A 20 -6.57 -16.82 -16.44
C ASP A 20 -7.78 -17.49 -15.80
N ARG A 21 -8.94 -17.26 -16.34
CA ARG A 21 -10.18 -17.99 -16.01
C ARG A 21 -10.18 -19.31 -16.76
N THR A 22 -10.65 -20.37 -16.12
CA THR A 22 -10.74 -21.69 -16.73
C THR A 22 -11.95 -22.47 -16.26
N VAL A 23 -12.47 -23.32 -17.12
CA VAL A 23 -13.57 -24.24 -16.78
C VAL A 23 -13.12 -25.36 -15.83
N GLU A 24 -11.82 -25.62 -15.72
CA GLU A 24 -11.25 -26.63 -14.83
C GLU A 24 -11.19 -26.21 -13.37
N MET A 25 -11.16 -24.89 -13.10
CA MET A 25 -11.08 -24.30 -11.75
C MET A 25 -12.15 -23.20 -11.57
N PRO A 26 -13.43 -23.50 -11.71
CA PRO A 26 -14.50 -22.50 -11.76
C PRO A 26 -14.63 -21.69 -10.47
N ALA A 27 -14.32 -22.28 -9.31
CA ALA A 27 -14.36 -21.59 -8.01
C ALA A 27 -13.33 -20.46 -7.88
N PHE A 28 -12.28 -20.46 -8.72
CA PHE A 28 -11.21 -19.45 -8.69
C PHE A 28 -11.22 -18.53 -9.91
N ASN A 29 -12.33 -18.44 -10.64
CA ASN A 29 -12.49 -17.50 -11.75
C ASN A 29 -12.72 -16.06 -11.29
N THR A 30 -13.12 -15.87 -10.04
CA THR A 30 -13.19 -14.57 -9.35
C THR A 30 -12.26 -14.62 -8.14
N ARG A 31 -11.36 -13.66 -8.02
CA ARG A 31 -10.29 -13.61 -7.02
C ARG A 31 -10.23 -12.25 -6.35
N PRO A 32 -9.74 -12.16 -5.11
CA PRO A 32 -9.39 -10.84 -4.57
C PRO A 32 -8.25 -10.23 -5.39
N ALA A 33 -8.10 -8.91 -5.29
CA ALA A 33 -6.98 -8.19 -5.85
C ALA A 33 -6.13 -7.55 -4.75
N ILE A 34 -4.86 -7.28 -5.07
CA ILE A 34 -3.97 -6.49 -4.24
C ILE A 34 -3.22 -5.47 -5.09
N LEU A 35 -3.22 -4.21 -4.66
CA LEU A 35 -2.46 -3.12 -5.26
C LEU A 35 -1.19 -2.89 -4.45
N ILE A 36 -0.03 -3.04 -5.08
CA ILE A 36 1.29 -2.86 -4.45
C ILE A 36 1.84 -1.47 -4.77
N LEU A 37 2.27 -0.78 -3.72
CA LEU A 37 2.89 0.54 -3.75
C LEU A 37 4.33 0.44 -3.22
N PRO A 38 5.34 0.39 -4.10
CA PRO A 38 6.73 0.34 -3.68
C PRO A 38 7.17 1.57 -2.89
N GLY A 39 8.15 1.44 -2.00
CA GLY A 39 8.81 2.55 -1.34
C GLY A 39 9.77 3.31 -2.26
N GLY A 40 10.59 4.16 -1.67
CA GLY A 40 11.58 4.99 -2.38
C GLY A 40 11.49 6.48 -2.03
N GLY A 41 10.97 6.81 -0.84
CA GLY A 41 10.95 8.17 -0.31
C GLY A 41 10.13 9.17 -1.11
N TYR A 42 9.18 8.72 -1.94
CA TYR A 42 8.51 9.54 -2.95
C TYR A 42 9.43 10.12 -4.03
N ALA A 43 10.70 9.70 -4.08
CA ALA A 43 11.65 10.09 -5.12
C ALA A 43 11.71 9.09 -6.29
N TRP A 44 11.46 7.82 -6.00
CA TRP A 44 11.36 6.74 -7.00
C TRP A 44 10.49 5.61 -6.47
N CYS A 45 10.20 4.59 -7.31
CA CYS A 45 9.55 3.35 -6.90
C CYS A 45 10.60 2.21 -6.85
N SER A 46 10.81 1.61 -5.67
CA SER A 46 11.78 0.55 -5.42
C SER A 46 11.38 -0.76 -6.12
N ARG A 47 12.20 -1.24 -7.04
CA ARG A 47 11.93 -2.52 -7.72
C ARG A 47 11.96 -3.73 -6.79
N ARG A 48 12.69 -3.67 -5.68
CA ARG A 48 12.71 -4.74 -4.66
C ARG A 48 11.36 -4.94 -3.98
N GLU A 49 10.53 -3.91 -3.96
CA GLU A 49 9.21 -3.89 -3.34
C GLU A 49 8.07 -3.97 -4.38
N ALA A 50 8.41 -4.24 -5.63
CA ALA A 50 7.49 -4.41 -6.76
C ALA A 50 7.32 -5.91 -7.10
N ASP A 51 8.00 -6.40 -8.14
CA ASP A 51 7.85 -7.76 -8.65
C ASP A 51 8.11 -8.87 -7.61
N PRO A 52 9.16 -8.79 -6.74
CA PRO A 52 9.37 -9.84 -5.73
C PRO A 52 8.18 -9.99 -4.77
N VAL A 53 7.55 -8.88 -4.40
CA VAL A 53 6.34 -8.88 -3.56
C VAL A 53 5.12 -9.35 -4.36
N ALA A 54 4.98 -8.89 -5.60
CA ALA A 54 3.88 -9.29 -6.47
C ALA A 54 3.80 -10.81 -6.65
N MET A 55 4.94 -11.48 -6.79
CA MET A 55 4.99 -12.94 -6.95
C MET A 55 4.50 -13.69 -5.71
N GLN A 56 4.70 -13.15 -4.49
CA GLN A 56 4.19 -13.78 -3.26
C GLN A 56 2.65 -13.79 -3.25
N PHE A 57 2.02 -12.65 -3.53
CA PHE A 57 0.55 -12.58 -3.55
C PHE A 57 -0.06 -13.29 -4.78
N LEU A 58 0.64 -13.31 -5.90
CA LEU A 58 0.21 -14.09 -7.06
C LEU A 58 0.20 -15.60 -6.73
N GLN A 59 1.21 -16.10 -5.98
CA GLN A 59 1.24 -17.46 -5.47
C GLN A 59 0.09 -17.74 -4.52
N ALA A 60 -0.26 -16.78 -3.65
CA ALA A 60 -1.41 -16.85 -2.76
C ALA A 60 -2.78 -16.72 -3.47
N GLY A 61 -2.80 -16.66 -4.80
CA GLY A 61 -4.02 -16.72 -5.60
C GLY A 61 -4.67 -15.39 -5.97
N TYR A 62 -4.07 -14.28 -5.62
CA TYR A 62 -4.59 -12.94 -5.91
C TYR A 62 -4.38 -12.54 -7.38
N ASN A 63 -5.22 -11.68 -7.90
CA ASN A 63 -4.85 -10.81 -9.00
C ASN A 63 -4.02 -9.65 -8.42
N VAL A 64 -2.83 -9.43 -8.98
CA VAL A 64 -1.86 -8.49 -8.39
C VAL A 64 -1.64 -7.32 -9.32
N PHE A 65 -1.65 -6.13 -8.76
CA PHE A 65 -1.35 -4.89 -9.47
C PHE A 65 -0.20 -4.17 -8.77
N THR A 66 0.75 -3.64 -9.54
CA THR A 66 1.82 -2.78 -9.04
C THR A 66 1.66 -1.39 -9.64
N LEU A 67 1.65 -0.36 -8.81
CA LEU A 67 1.57 1.03 -9.25
C LEU A 67 2.92 1.71 -9.14
N TYR A 68 3.43 2.18 -10.26
CA TYR A 68 4.53 3.15 -10.32
C TYR A 68 3.93 4.55 -10.33
N TYR A 69 3.69 5.06 -9.11
CA TYR A 69 3.02 6.34 -8.87
C TYR A 69 3.95 7.52 -9.13
N THR A 70 3.40 8.71 -9.22
CA THR A 70 4.15 9.96 -9.42
C THR A 70 5.16 10.17 -8.31
N CYS A 71 6.43 10.36 -8.70
CA CYS A 71 7.56 10.58 -7.81
C CYS A 71 8.26 11.92 -8.12
N ARG A 72 8.91 12.49 -7.12
CA ARG A 72 9.73 13.70 -7.24
C ARG A 72 11.16 13.30 -7.57
N SER A 73 11.49 13.22 -8.85
CA SER A 73 12.76 12.69 -9.33
C SER A 73 13.99 13.53 -8.95
N ASP A 74 13.79 14.83 -8.73
CA ASP A 74 14.83 15.78 -8.32
C ASP A 74 14.23 17.03 -7.64
N GLU A 75 15.10 17.88 -7.10
CA GLU A 75 14.68 19.07 -6.33
C GLU A 75 14.04 20.18 -7.17
N THR A 76 14.21 20.15 -8.50
CA THR A 76 13.58 21.14 -9.40
C THR A 76 12.09 20.85 -9.61
N VAL A 77 11.66 19.60 -9.34
CA VAL A 77 10.25 19.22 -9.36
C VAL A 77 9.58 19.74 -8.09
N PRO A 78 8.44 20.44 -8.18
CA PRO A 78 7.68 20.84 -7.00
C PRO A 78 7.30 19.66 -6.10
N ALA A 79 6.99 19.92 -4.83
CA ALA A 79 6.46 18.92 -3.93
C ALA A 79 5.17 18.29 -4.51
N LEU A 80 5.05 16.97 -4.36
CA LEU A 80 4.02 16.17 -5.05
C LEU A 80 2.60 16.42 -4.54
N ARG A 81 2.48 16.85 -3.29
CA ARG A 81 1.21 17.14 -2.62
C ARG A 81 0.25 15.94 -2.67
N TRP A 82 -0.90 16.11 -3.26
CA TRP A 82 -1.96 15.10 -3.36
C TRP A 82 -1.77 14.12 -4.53
N GLN A 83 -0.83 14.37 -5.46
CA GLN A 83 -0.74 13.60 -6.69
C GLN A 83 -0.53 12.10 -6.47
N PRO A 84 0.41 11.63 -5.62
CA PRO A 84 0.55 10.19 -5.39
C PRO A 84 -0.72 9.55 -4.83
N LEU A 85 -1.44 10.25 -3.94
CA LEU A 85 -2.69 9.76 -3.38
C LEU A 85 -3.81 9.69 -4.44
N ILE A 86 -3.88 10.67 -5.34
CA ILE A 86 -4.80 10.64 -6.49
C ILE A 86 -4.47 9.45 -7.40
N ASP A 87 -3.18 9.17 -7.65
CA ASP A 87 -2.76 8.03 -8.45
C ASP A 87 -3.17 6.70 -7.80
N ALA A 88 -2.92 6.52 -6.51
CA ALA A 88 -3.24 5.28 -5.79
C ALA A 88 -4.77 5.06 -5.67
N ALA A 89 -5.51 6.09 -5.30
CA ALA A 89 -6.97 6.06 -5.25
C ALA A 89 -7.58 5.81 -6.64
N GLY A 90 -7.00 6.44 -7.68
CA GLY A 90 -7.36 6.22 -9.07
C GLY A 90 -7.09 4.78 -9.54
N ALA A 91 -6.01 4.16 -9.07
CA ALA A 91 -5.71 2.75 -9.37
C ALA A 91 -6.74 1.81 -8.71
N ILE A 92 -7.10 2.02 -7.43
CA ILE A 92 -8.18 1.25 -6.78
C ILE A 92 -9.50 1.40 -7.54
N LEU A 93 -9.86 2.63 -7.89
CA LEU A 93 -11.07 2.92 -8.66
C LEU A 93 -11.06 2.20 -10.01
N HIS A 94 -9.92 2.24 -10.73
CA HIS A 94 -9.75 1.57 -12.01
C HIS A 94 -9.89 0.05 -11.88
N ILE A 95 -9.25 -0.57 -10.89
CA ILE A 95 -9.35 -2.01 -10.62
C ILE A 95 -10.80 -2.38 -10.32
N ARG A 96 -11.48 -1.63 -9.46
CA ARG A 96 -12.86 -1.89 -9.04
C ARG A 96 -13.84 -1.76 -10.20
N ARG A 97 -13.72 -0.73 -11.04
CA ARG A 97 -14.58 -0.52 -12.20
C ARG A 97 -14.40 -1.55 -13.32
N ASN A 98 -13.21 -2.15 -13.41
CA ASN A 98 -12.89 -3.19 -14.40
C ASN A 98 -12.82 -4.60 -13.77
N ALA A 99 -13.41 -4.79 -12.59
CA ALA A 99 -13.30 -6.02 -11.81
C ALA A 99 -13.77 -7.26 -12.60
N GLU A 100 -14.85 -7.17 -13.36
CA GLU A 100 -15.34 -8.26 -14.22
C GLU A 100 -14.30 -8.63 -15.28
N GLN A 101 -13.73 -7.65 -15.98
CA GLN A 101 -12.68 -7.88 -16.97
C GLN A 101 -11.47 -8.60 -16.37
N PHE A 102 -11.08 -8.23 -15.16
CA PHE A 102 -9.91 -8.78 -14.49
C PHE A 102 -10.17 -10.11 -13.76
N GLY A 103 -11.42 -10.56 -13.68
CA GLY A 103 -11.78 -11.69 -12.82
C GLY A 103 -11.51 -11.39 -11.34
N THR A 104 -11.80 -10.17 -10.93
CA THR A 104 -11.58 -9.68 -9.56
C THR A 104 -12.92 -9.47 -8.85
N ASP A 105 -12.95 -9.77 -7.54
CA ASP A 105 -14.08 -9.39 -6.69
C ASP A 105 -13.95 -7.89 -6.33
N PRO A 106 -14.88 -7.02 -6.74
CA PRO A 106 -14.81 -5.59 -6.48
C PRO A 106 -14.91 -5.21 -4.99
N ALA A 107 -15.34 -6.14 -4.12
CA ALA A 107 -15.41 -5.96 -2.67
C ALA A 107 -14.18 -6.49 -1.92
N LYS A 108 -13.19 -7.03 -2.63
CA LYS A 108 -12.00 -7.67 -2.06
C LYS A 108 -10.72 -7.10 -2.73
N ILE A 109 -10.47 -5.81 -2.55
CA ILE A 109 -9.28 -5.12 -3.10
C ILE A 109 -8.43 -4.62 -1.94
N ALA A 110 -7.32 -5.31 -1.67
CA ALA A 110 -6.32 -4.88 -0.71
C ALA A 110 -5.35 -3.85 -1.32
N ILE A 111 -4.75 -3.03 -0.46
CA ILE A 111 -3.62 -2.18 -0.79
C ILE A 111 -2.42 -2.58 0.07
N CYS A 112 -1.24 -2.72 -0.55
CA CYS A 112 0.00 -3.09 0.14
C CYS A 112 1.08 -2.06 -0.17
N GLY A 113 1.70 -1.47 0.85
CA GLY A 113 2.73 -0.47 0.64
C GLY A 113 3.92 -0.60 1.59
N PHE A 114 5.08 -0.14 1.12
CA PHE A 114 6.35 -0.23 1.85
C PHE A 114 6.96 1.16 2.03
N SER A 115 7.50 1.47 3.23
CA SER A 115 8.18 2.74 3.47
C SER A 115 7.30 3.96 3.08
N ALA A 116 7.73 4.81 2.15
CA ALA A 116 6.91 5.89 1.58
C ALA A 116 5.67 5.35 0.83
N GLY A 117 5.76 4.18 0.16
CA GLY A 117 4.61 3.48 -0.40
C GLY A 117 3.65 2.98 0.68
N GLY A 118 4.15 2.65 1.87
CA GLY A 118 3.36 2.36 3.06
C GLY A 118 2.58 3.59 3.55
N HIS A 119 3.22 4.76 3.55
CA HIS A 119 2.54 6.03 3.80
C HIS A 119 1.42 6.26 2.78
N LEU A 120 1.70 6.03 1.50
CA LEU A 120 0.74 6.20 0.43
C LEU A 120 -0.44 5.21 0.56
N ALA A 121 -0.18 3.95 0.92
CA ALA A 121 -1.23 2.94 1.16
C ALA A 121 -2.13 3.32 2.35
N ALA A 122 -1.52 3.74 3.46
CA ALA A 122 -2.25 4.22 4.63
C ALA A 122 -3.05 5.51 4.30
N SER A 123 -2.44 6.47 3.57
CA SER A 123 -3.14 7.68 3.12
C SER A 123 -4.36 7.33 2.26
N THR A 124 -4.22 6.36 1.34
CA THR A 124 -5.34 5.94 0.47
C THR A 124 -6.49 5.35 1.28
N ALA A 125 -6.18 4.61 2.35
CA ALA A 125 -7.19 4.02 3.22
C ALA A 125 -7.85 5.01 4.20
N ILE A 126 -7.12 6.05 4.62
CA ILE A 126 -7.57 7.00 5.64
C ILE A 126 -8.19 8.25 5.01
N LEU A 127 -7.62 8.74 3.90
CA LEU A 127 -7.96 10.01 3.25
C LEU A 127 -8.65 9.84 1.89
N TRP A 128 -9.22 8.65 1.60
CA TRP A 128 -9.90 8.36 0.33
C TRP A 128 -11.01 9.36 -0.02
N ASP A 129 -11.63 9.97 0.98
CA ASP A 129 -12.72 10.95 0.85
C ASP A 129 -12.27 12.41 0.96
N ALA A 130 -10.95 12.67 1.02
CA ALA A 130 -10.44 14.03 0.98
C ALA A 130 -10.89 14.77 -0.30
N GLU A 131 -11.30 16.03 -0.14
CA GLU A 131 -11.85 16.84 -1.26
C GLU A 131 -10.94 16.85 -2.49
N PRO A 132 -9.59 17.00 -2.38
CA PRO A 132 -8.71 16.98 -3.55
C PRO A 132 -8.74 15.66 -4.31
N VAL A 133 -8.91 14.53 -3.61
CA VAL A 133 -8.97 13.18 -4.20
C VAL A 133 -10.31 12.97 -4.90
N GLN A 134 -11.42 13.23 -4.20
CA GLN A 134 -12.77 13.05 -4.73
C GLN A 134 -12.99 13.91 -5.97
N LYS A 135 -12.56 15.18 -5.92
CA LYS A 135 -12.65 16.11 -7.04
C LYS A 135 -11.82 15.67 -8.25
N ALA A 136 -10.56 15.26 -8.03
CA ALA A 136 -9.69 14.83 -9.11
C ALA A 136 -10.21 13.57 -9.82
N LEU A 137 -10.84 12.65 -9.07
CA LEU A 137 -11.39 11.40 -9.60
C LEU A 137 -12.85 11.54 -10.10
N GLY A 138 -13.52 12.67 -9.83
CA GLY A 138 -14.92 12.89 -10.19
C GLY A 138 -15.88 11.91 -9.49
N ILE A 139 -15.62 11.57 -8.22
CA ILE A 139 -16.40 10.65 -7.41
C ILE A 139 -16.89 11.32 -6.13
N HIS A 140 -17.92 10.74 -5.49
CA HIS A 140 -18.48 11.21 -4.23
C HIS A 140 -18.79 10.06 -3.26
N GLY A 141 -18.23 8.87 -3.51
CA GLY A 141 -18.49 7.64 -2.77
C GLY A 141 -17.22 6.94 -2.31
N THR A 142 -17.37 5.69 -1.91
CA THR A 142 -16.31 4.85 -1.33
C THR A 142 -15.53 4.04 -2.38
N GLU A 143 -15.75 4.28 -3.68
CA GLU A 143 -15.23 3.42 -4.75
C GLU A 143 -13.69 3.39 -4.80
N ALA A 144 -13.03 4.46 -4.32
CA ALA A 144 -11.57 4.53 -4.25
C ALA A 144 -10.98 4.03 -2.92
N ARG A 145 -11.83 3.62 -1.94
CA ARG A 145 -11.37 3.09 -0.65
C ARG A 145 -10.94 1.63 -0.81
N PRO A 146 -9.74 1.22 -0.37
CA PRO A 146 -9.36 -0.20 -0.31
C PRO A 146 -10.16 -0.93 0.77
N ASP A 147 -10.27 -2.28 0.64
CA ASP A 147 -11.04 -3.12 1.55
C ASP A 147 -10.16 -3.75 2.65
N ALA A 148 -8.82 -3.77 2.46
CA ALA A 148 -7.82 -4.16 3.47
C ALA A 148 -6.50 -3.43 3.20
N VAL A 149 -5.66 -3.26 4.22
CA VAL A 149 -4.40 -2.51 4.15
C VAL A 149 -3.25 -3.33 4.71
N VAL A 150 -2.16 -3.44 3.94
CA VAL A 150 -0.92 -4.11 4.34
C VAL A 150 0.22 -3.10 4.31
N LEU A 151 0.93 -2.95 5.42
CA LEU A 151 2.01 -1.96 5.55
C LEU A 151 3.31 -2.63 6.00
N GLY A 152 4.37 -2.47 5.21
CA GLY A 152 5.74 -2.84 5.58
C GLY A 152 6.55 -1.62 5.98
N TYR A 153 7.07 -1.57 7.21
CA TYR A 153 7.91 -0.47 7.74
C TYR A 153 7.50 0.93 7.24
N PRO A 154 6.20 1.29 7.40
CA PRO A 154 5.64 2.46 6.77
C PRO A 154 6.15 3.76 7.38
N VAL A 155 6.36 4.79 6.57
CA VAL A 155 6.31 6.18 7.03
C VAL A 155 4.87 6.49 7.41
N ILE A 156 4.63 7.18 8.54
CA ILE A 156 3.28 7.52 9.03
C ILE A 156 3.20 8.99 9.44
N THR A 157 4.16 9.46 10.23
CA THR A 157 4.13 10.81 10.78
C THR A 157 4.96 11.80 9.98
N ALA A 158 4.53 13.05 9.93
CA ALA A 158 5.34 14.20 9.52
C ALA A 158 5.96 14.95 10.73
N GLY A 159 5.79 14.42 11.96
CA GLY A 159 6.27 14.96 13.23
C GLY A 159 7.70 14.54 13.59
N GLU A 160 7.94 14.27 14.88
CA GLU A 160 9.26 13.98 15.45
C GLU A 160 9.97 12.77 14.81
N TYR A 161 9.24 11.70 14.52
CA TYR A 161 9.79 10.44 13.96
C TYR A 161 9.65 10.34 12.44
N ARG A 162 9.51 11.47 11.75
CA ARG A 162 9.31 11.49 10.28
C ARG A 162 10.55 11.02 9.52
N HIS A 163 10.34 10.45 8.38
CA HIS A 163 11.37 10.29 7.36
C HIS A 163 11.44 11.59 6.53
N ASP A 164 12.43 12.43 6.80
CA ASP A 164 12.54 13.79 6.22
C ASP A 164 12.40 13.81 4.70
N GLY A 165 13.12 12.94 3.99
CA GLY A 165 13.07 12.87 2.51
C GLY A 165 11.67 12.61 1.98
N SER A 166 10.91 11.70 2.58
CA SER A 166 9.53 11.42 2.16
C SER A 166 8.62 12.63 2.37
N ILE A 167 8.70 13.26 3.54
CA ILE A 167 7.82 14.39 3.87
C ILE A 167 8.16 15.63 3.03
N VAL A 168 9.45 15.89 2.79
CA VAL A 168 9.89 16.99 1.91
C VAL A 168 9.43 16.76 0.47
N ASN A 169 9.57 15.54 -0.06
CA ASN A 169 9.13 15.23 -1.42
C ASN A 169 7.61 15.31 -1.58
N LEU A 170 6.86 14.89 -0.58
CA LEU A 170 5.40 14.91 -0.61
C LEU A 170 4.82 16.30 -0.33
N CYS A 171 5.23 16.93 0.77
CA CYS A 171 4.57 18.11 1.31
C CYS A 171 5.34 19.41 1.04
N GLY A 172 6.65 19.35 0.75
CA GLY A 172 7.50 20.55 0.76
C GLY A 172 7.48 21.24 2.13
N ASP A 173 7.35 22.56 2.14
CA ASP A 173 7.29 23.38 3.36
C ASP A 173 5.85 23.71 3.80
N ASP A 174 4.84 23.11 3.19
CA ASP A 174 3.43 23.32 3.51
C ASP A 174 3.08 22.67 4.85
N ALA A 175 2.97 23.49 5.90
CA ALA A 175 2.71 23.04 7.27
C ALA A 175 1.33 22.37 7.43
N ASP A 176 0.30 22.88 6.74
CA ASP A 176 -1.06 22.35 6.82
C ASP A 176 -1.12 20.98 6.12
N LEU A 177 -0.43 20.84 4.99
CA LEU A 177 -0.34 19.55 4.33
C LEU A 177 0.46 18.54 5.16
N ARG A 178 1.56 18.95 5.81
CA ARG A 178 2.30 18.07 6.75
C ARG A 178 1.42 17.60 7.90
N ALA A 179 0.62 18.50 8.47
CA ALA A 179 -0.34 18.13 9.52
C ALA A 179 -1.39 17.12 9.03
N THR A 180 -1.89 17.31 7.80
CA THR A 180 -2.83 16.38 7.16
C THR A 180 -2.17 15.03 6.85
N MET A 181 -0.91 15.01 6.44
CA MET A 181 -0.15 13.80 6.11
C MET A 181 0.53 13.14 7.33
N SER A 182 0.30 13.64 8.54
CA SER A 182 0.56 12.91 9.80
C SER A 182 -0.61 11.99 10.09
N LEU A 183 -0.56 10.77 9.54
CA LEU A 183 -1.71 9.88 9.40
C LEU A 183 -2.22 9.34 10.72
N GLU A 184 -1.38 9.25 11.75
CA GLU A 184 -1.76 8.89 13.11
C GLU A 184 -2.82 9.83 13.69
N ASN A 185 -2.89 11.07 13.21
CA ASN A 185 -3.87 12.08 13.62
C ASN A 185 -5.14 12.08 12.75
N GLN A 186 -5.18 11.28 11.67
CA GLN A 186 -6.29 11.23 10.73
C GLN A 186 -7.13 9.94 10.86
N VAL A 187 -6.71 9.03 11.76
CA VAL A 187 -7.44 7.79 12.01
C VAL A 187 -8.82 8.09 12.59
N ARG A 188 -9.82 7.37 12.11
CA ARG A 188 -11.23 7.50 12.48
C ARG A 188 -11.94 6.15 12.46
N ASP A 189 -13.14 6.09 12.99
CA ASP A 189 -13.95 4.88 12.99
C ASP A 189 -14.32 4.44 11.56
N GLY A 190 -14.48 3.14 11.36
CA GLY A 190 -14.95 2.57 10.09
C GLY A 190 -13.91 2.46 8.98
N LEU A 191 -12.62 2.63 9.29
CA LEU A 191 -11.54 2.32 8.35
C LEU A 191 -11.47 0.81 8.08
N PRO A 192 -10.88 0.39 6.94
CA PRO A 192 -10.64 -1.03 6.65
C PRO A 192 -9.67 -1.66 7.66
N PRO A 193 -9.61 -3.00 7.75
CA PRO A 193 -8.62 -3.67 8.60
C PRO A 193 -7.19 -3.45 8.10
N PHE A 194 -6.23 -3.41 9.04
CA PHE A 194 -4.80 -3.20 8.80
C PHE A 194 -3.96 -4.40 9.25
N PHE A 195 -3.00 -4.78 8.42
CA PHE A 195 -1.85 -5.61 8.77
C PHE A 195 -0.60 -4.73 8.68
N VAL A 196 0.18 -4.65 9.75
CA VAL A 196 1.38 -3.80 9.82
C VAL A 196 2.56 -4.64 10.30
N TRP A 197 3.72 -4.51 9.65
CA TRP A 197 4.95 -5.09 10.15
C TRP A 197 6.12 -4.10 10.06
N HIS A 198 7.09 -4.22 10.98
CA HIS A 198 8.25 -3.34 11.06
C HIS A 198 9.41 -4.06 11.75
N THR A 199 10.63 -3.58 11.57
CA THR A 199 11.81 -3.97 12.35
C THR A 199 12.14 -2.89 13.40
N VAL A 200 12.41 -3.29 14.63
CA VAL A 200 12.64 -2.35 15.75
C VAL A 200 13.90 -1.53 15.54
N GLU A 201 14.94 -2.12 14.92
CA GLU A 201 16.23 -1.50 14.66
C GLU A 201 16.29 -0.69 13.34
N ASP A 202 15.16 -0.41 12.71
CA ASP A 202 15.11 0.36 11.46
C ASP A 202 15.73 1.77 11.66
N PRO A 203 16.87 2.07 10.99
CA PRO A 203 17.56 3.33 11.19
C PRO A 203 17.02 4.47 10.32
N SER A 204 16.17 4.17 9.34
CA SER A 204 15.67 5.13 8.35
C SER A 204 14.27 5.61 8.69
N VAL A 205 13.37 4.68 9.01
CA VAL A 205 12.00 4.96 9.45
C VAL A 205 11.82 4.40 10.86
N PRO A 206 11.89 5.22 11.89
CA PRO A 206 11.77 4.75 13.28
C PRO A 206 10.49 3.96 13.50
N VAL A 207 10.59 2.83 14.23
CA VAL A 207 9.44 1.93 14.52
C VAL A 207 8.27 2.66 15.19
N GLN A 208 8.52 3.82 15.78
CA GLN A 208 7.49 4.72 16.34
C GLN A 208 6.41 5.08 15.32
N ASN A 209 6.73 5.14 14.02
CA ASN A 209 5.73 5.33 12.97
C ASN A 209 4.63 4.26 13.06
N SER A 210 5.00 2.98 13.08
CA SER A 210 4.03 1.87 13.21
C SER A 210 3.34 1.85 14.58
N LEU A 211 4.05 2.16 15.67
CA LEU A 211 3.47 2.20 17.01
C LEU A 211 2.44 3.32 17.16
N MET A 212 2.70 4.51 16.61
CA MET A 212 1.77 5.65 16.63
C MET A 212 0.49 5.30 15.83
N LEU A 213 0.64 4.74 14.62
CA LEU A 213 -0.51 4.29 13.83
C LEU A 213 -1.31 3.21 14.57
N ALA A 214 -0.64 2.21 15.15
CA ALA A 214 -1.30 1.13 15.88
C ALA A 214 -2.08 1.67 17.09
N GLY A 215 -1.51 2.62 17.84
CA GLY A 215 -2.20 3.30 18.94
C GLY A 215 -3.48 4.02 18.48
N ALA A 216 -3.40 4.74 17.37
CA ALA A 216 -4.55 5.44 16.80
C ALA A 216 -5.62 4.46 16.28
N LEU A 217 -5.23 3.42 15.52
CA LEU A 217 -6.16 2.41 15.02
C LEU A 217 -6.90 1.69 16.14
N THR A 218 -6.20 1.29 17.20
CA THR A 218 -6.80 0.61 18.36
C THR A 218 -7.73 1.51 19.15
N ALA A 219 -7.39 2.81 19.29
CA ALA A 219 -8.27 3.80 19.94
C ALA A 219 -9.62 3.96 19.21
N HIS A 220 -9.62 3.82 17.89
CA HIS A 220 -10.80 3.86 17.02
C HIS A 220 -11.41 2.49 16.73
N LYS A 221 -10.94 1.42 17.40
CA LYS A 221 -11.43 0.04 17.23
C LYS A 221 -11.35 -0.46 15.78
N VAL A 222 -10.41 0.06 15.00
CA VAL A 222 -10.09 -0.44 13.67
C VAL A 222 -9.36 -1.76 13.83
N PRO A 223 -9.78 -2.85 13.13
CA PRO A 223 -9.09 -4.13 13.20
C PRO A 223 -7.63 -4.00 12.78
N LEU A 224 -6.72 -4.52 13.60
CA LEU A 224 -5.29 -4.42 13.39
C LEU A 224 -4.60 -5.73 13.75
N GLU A 225 -3.70 -6.17 12.87
CA GLU A 225 -2.65 -7.14 13.18
C GLU A 225 -1.29 -6.45 13.06
N LEU A 226 -0.45 -6.53 14.10
CA LEU A 226 0.86 -5.85 14.16
C LEU A 226 1.97 -6.84 14.49
N HIS A 227 3.04 -6.87 13.66
CA HIS A 227 4.23 -7.68 13.86
C HIS A 227 5.48 -6.79 13.94
N LEU A 228 6.20 -6.86 15.07
CA LEU A 228 7.47 -6.18 15.26
C LEU A 228 8.59 -7.22 15.35
N PHE A 229 9.51 -7.19 14.39
CA PHE A 229 10.70 -8.02 14.40
C PHE A 229 11.85 -7.25 15.05
N ALA A 230 12.61 -7.91 15.94
CA ALA A 230 13.63 -7.24 16.74
C ALA A 230 14.75 -6.65 15.89
N HIS A 231 15.22 -7.39 14.90
CA HIS A 231 16.44 -7.09 14.14
C HIS A 231 16.16 -6.88 12.67
N ASP A 232 16.99 -6.13 12.04
CA ASP A 232 17.14 -5.81 10.62
C ASP A 232 16.98 -4.31 10.35
N GLY A 233 17.45 -3.88 9.16
CA GLY A 233 17.37 -2.49 8.73
C GLY A 233 16.10 -2.18 7.94
N HIS A 234 16.13 -1.06 7.23
CA HIS A 234 15.03 -0.57 6.38
C HIS A 234 15.01 -1.21 4.99
N GLY A 235 13.83 -1.29 4.37
CA GLY A 235 13.70 -1.67 2.96
C GLY A 235 13.97 -3.15 2.69
N THR A 236 13.61 -4.03 3.63
CA THR A 236 13.92 -5.46 3.57
C THR A 236 12.95 -6.25 2.68
N SER A 237 11.84 -5.67 2.24
CA SER A 237 10.91 -6.26 1.28
C SER A 237 10.48 -7.69 1.68
N THR A 238 10.66 -8.68 0.82
CA THR A 238 10.37 -10.11 1.09
C THR A 238 11.38 -10.78 2.02
N CYS A 239 12.43 -10.09 2.47
CA CYS A 239 13.51 -10.63 3.31
C CYS A 239 14.21 -11.85 2.69
N THR A 240 14.39 -11.86 1.37
CA THR A 240 15.00 -12.95 0.60
C THR A 240 16.35 -12.56 -0.02
N ARG A 241 17.07 -13.54 -0.57
CA ARG A 241 18.30 -13.29 -1.34
C ARG A 241 18.05 -12.49 -2.62
N GLU A 242 16.88 -12.64 -3.22
CA GLU A 242 16.49 -11.90 -4.43
C GLU A 242 16.54 -10.38 -4.21
N VAL A 243 16.14 -9.92 -3.01
CA VAL A 243 16.14 -8.51 -2.64
C VAL A 243 17.36 -8.07 -1.83
N ASN A 244 18.40 -8.91 -1.76
CA ASN A 244 19.66 -8.69 -1.04
C ASN A 244 19.53 -8.50 0.50
N THR A 245 18.45 -8.94 1.10
CA THR A 245 18.20 -8.84 2.54
C THR A 245 17.72 -10.17 3.11
N PRO A 246 18.52 -11.28 3.00
CA PRO A 246 18.05 -12.58 3.42
C PRO A 246 17.92 -12.67 4.95
N ASN A 247 16.70 -12.75 5.43
CA ASN A 247 16.37 -12.99 6.83
C ASN A 247 15.17 -13.94 6.93
N LYS A 248 15.44 -15.22 7.22
CA LYS A 248 14.40 -16.24 7.28
C LYS A 248 13.34 -15.98 8.37
N HIS A 249 13.74 -15.37 9.49
CA HIS A 249 12.80 -15.04 10.56
C HIS A 249 11.82 -13.95 10.12
N ASN A 250 12.36 -12.85 9.59
CA ASN A 250 11.54 -11.72 9.18
C ASN A 250 10.71 -12.03 7.92
N SER A 251 11.18 -12.93 7.02
CA SER A 251 10.40 -13.34 5.84
C SER A 251 9.06 -14.02 6.21
N ALA A 252 8.88 -14.43 7.46
CA ALA A 252 7.62 -14.97 7.96
C ALA A 252 6.44 -13.98 7.84
N TRP A 253 6.71 -12.67 7.70
CA TRP A 253 5.65 -11.67 7.51
C TRP A 253 4.78 -11.99 6.29
N VAL A 254 5.34 -12.58 5.24
CA VAL A 254 4.60 -12.93 4.01
C VAL A 254 3.52 -13.97 4.32
N ALA A 255 3.89 -15.06 5.02
CA ALA A 255 2.94 -16.10 5.40
C ALA A 255 1.87 -15.55 6.38
N LEU A 256 2.28 -14.82 7.40
CA LEU A 256 1.37 -14.17 8.35
C LEU A 256 0.38 -13.24 7.63
N CYS A 257 0.86 -12.45 6.69
CA CYS A 257 0.03 -11.54 5.91
C CYS A 257 -0.95 -12.28 4.99
N THR A 258 -0.50 -13.34 4.30
CA THR A 258 -1.38 -14.11 3.41
C THR A 258 -2.46 -14.86 4.19
N ASP A 259 -2.14 -15.40 5.36
CA ASP A 259 -3.11 -16.03 6.26
C ASP A 259 -4.13 -15.01 6.78
N TRP A 260 -3.66 -13.83 7.25
CA TRP A 260 -4.54 -12.74 7.68
C TRP A 260 -5.47 -12.24 6.55
N LEU A 261 -4.96 -12.13 5.31
CA LEU A 261 -5.77 -11.73 4.17
C LEU A 261 -6.78 -12.82 3.78
N ALA A 262 -6.41 -14.10 3.91
CA ALA A 262 -7.31 -15.22 3.65
C ALA A 262 -8.54 -15.17 4.59
N GLU A 263 -8.31 -14.94 5.88
CA GLU A 263 -9.38 -14.75 6.87
C GLU A 263 -10.18 -13.46 6.61
N THR A 264 -9.50 -12.34 6.30
CA THR A 264 -10.15 -11.05 6.08
C THR A 264 -11.11 -11.06 4.88
N PHE A 265 -10.72 -11.77 3.81
CA PHE A 265 -11.49 -11.83 2.57
C PHE A 265 -12.30 -13.11 2.40
N ASP A 266 -12.25 -14.03 3.36
CA ASP A 266 -12.82 -15.37 3.20
C ASP A 266 -12.45 -15.96 1.83
N PHE A 267 -11.12 -16.07 1.59
CA PHE A 267 -10.54 -16.57 0.34
C PHE A 267 -9.36 -17.48 0.62
N HIS A 268 -9.58 -18.79 0.48
CA HIS A 268 -8.60 -19.85 0.74
C HIS A 268 -8.34 -20.64 -0.55
N LEU A 269 -7.05 -20.92 -0.85
CA LEU A 269 -6.64 -21.78 -1.98
C LEU A 269 -6.71 -23.26 -1.62
#